data_30d462193d355cc4965104eccf5ddfad
#
_entry.id   30d462193d355cc4965104eccf5ddfad
#
_cell.length_a   1.000
_cell.length_b   1.000
_cell.length_c   1.000
_cell.angle_alpha   90.00
_cell.angle_beta   90.00
_cell.angle_gamma   90.00
#
_symmetry.space_group_name_H-M   'P 1'
#
loop_
_entity.id
_entity.type
_entity.pdbx_description
1 polymer ?
#
loop_
_entity_poly.entity_id
_entity_poly.type
_entity_poly.pdbx_seq_one_letter_code
_entity_poly.pdbx_strand_id
1 'polypeptide(L)'
;LSGRLSIRARLLSLDKDLQGELVLDYYEDGFVVCEEGLIVEVLSADDYFAKMPSGVSYEDLRPYLLVPGFIDNHVHMPQQDIIAGRSSELLDWLDRHAFPAELRYADHDFARIKAATFVDQLLSAGTTCAQVFSTVHGHACESLFVAASAKKMCLVAGKVMMDRNAPVDLLQNAADCRDDTERLIAKWHGRGRLSYALTPRFAVTSTEEQLSLCSDLLRRHPDLYVQTHISENLQEIDTVRALFPRQRDYLEVYEH
;
A
#
# COMPACT_ATOMS: atom_id res chain seq x y z
N LEU A 1 0.26 20.73 -11.27
CA LEU A 1 1.18 21.87 -11.29
C LEU A 1 2.01 21.77 -12.56
N SER A 2 1.64 22.52 -13.59
CA SER A 2 2.46 22.75 -14.77
C SER A 2 3.37 23.94 -14.44
N GLY A 3 4.67 23.68 -14.29
CA GLY A 3 5.64 24.74 -14.02
C GLY A 3 6.70 24.33 -12.99
N ARG A 4 7.63 25.23 -12.78
CA ARG A 4 8.68 25.09 -11.78
C ARG A 4 8.18 25.59 -10.43
N LEU A 5 8.39 24.79 -9.37
CA LEU A 5 8.14 25.13 -7.97
C LEU A 5 9.45 25.02 -7.20
N SER A 6 9.83 26.09 -6.48
CA SER A 6 10.97 26.06 -5.57
C SER A 6 10.46 26.27 -4.14
N ILE A 7 10.88 25.42 -3.22
CA ILE A 7 10.50 25.45 -1.80
C ILE A 7 11.76 25.58 -0.96
N ARG A 8 11.82 26.60 -0.10
CA ARG A 8 12.89 26.84 0.85
C ARG A 8 12.50 26.36 2.23
N ALA A 9 13.33 25.50 2.84
CA ALA A 9 13.11 24.99 4.18
C ALA A 9 14.44 24.47 4.78
N ARG A 10 14.40 23.99 6.03
CA ARG A 10 15.38 22.99 6.46
C ARG A 10 15.06 21.68 5.74
N LEU A 11 16.06 20.99 5.22
CA LEU A 11 15.83 19.80 4.42
C LEU A 11 16.53 18.59 5.01
N LEU A 12 15.83 17.48 4.96
CA LEU A 12 16.42 16.15 5.12
C LEU A 12 16.18 15.40 3.81
N SER A 13 17.26 15.03 3.10
CA SER A 13 17.20 14.31 1.84
C SER A 13 17.89 12.96 1.96
N LEU A 14 17.41 12.01 1.17
CA LEU A 14 18.04 10.70 1.01
C LEU A 14 18.54 10.60 -0.42
N ASP A 15 19.83 10.37 -0.60
CA ASP A 15 20.44 10.17 -1.90
C ASP A 15 21.32 8.91 -1.89
N LYS A 16 21.89 8.56 -3.02
CA LYS A 16 22.88 7.49 -3.11
C LYS A 16 24.23 8.09 -3.43
N ASP A 17 25.24 7.63 -2.68
CA ASP A 17 26.62 7.98 -3.01
C ASP A 17 27.10 7.28 -4.30
N LEU A 18 28.36 7.53 -4.66
CA LEU A 18 28.99 6.94 -5.86
C LEU A 18 29.11 5.41 -5.78
N GLN A 19 29.00 4.82 -4.60
CA GLN A 19 28.99 3.38 -4.34
C GLN A 19 27.57 2.79 -4.33
N GLY A 20 26.53 3.65 -4.39
CA GLY A 20 25.12 3.26 -4.34
C GLY A 20 24.56 3.10 -2.92
N GLU A 21 25.33 3.46 -1.88
CA GLU A 21 24.90 3.45 -0.50
C GLU A 21 24.01 4.67 -0.21
N LEU A 22 22.99 4.47 0.66
CA LEU A 22 22.10 5.54 1.06
C LEU A 22 22.82 6.55 1.95
N VAL A 23 22.82 7.81 1.53
CA VAL A 23 23.36 8.95 2.29
C VAL A 23 22.22 9.85 2.71
N LEU A 24 22.30 10.30 3.97
CA LEU A 24 21.40 11.28 4.53
C LEU A 24 22.03 12.65 4.47
N ASP A 25 21.45 13.53 3.65
CA ASP A 25 21.88 14.91 3.53
C ASP A 25 20.97 15.84 4.33
N TYR A 26 21.58 16.69 5.15
CA TYR A 26 20.87 17.72 5.91
C TYR A 26 21.29 19.11 5.49
N TYR A 27 20.31 19.95 5.18
CA TYR A 27 20.52 21.37 4.87
C TYR A 27 19.78 22.21 5.91
N GLU A 28 20.52 23.03 6.68
CA GLU A 28 19.91 23.99 7.63
C GLU A 28 19.05 25.04 6.88
N ASP A 29 19.46 25.41 5.68
CA ASP A 29 18.75 26.29 4.75
C ASP A 29 18.96 25.76 3.33
N GLY A 30 17.94 25.19 2.74
CA GLY A 30 18.03 24.53 1.45
C GLY A 30 16.79 24.71 0.60
N PHE A 31 16.88 24.25 -0.64
CA PHE A 31 15.80 24.29 -1.62
C PHE A 31 15.52 22.91 -2.20
N VAL A 32 14.25 22.60 -2.32
CA VAL A 32 13.74 21.55 -3.21
C VAL A 32 13.14 22.23 -4.43
N VAL A 33 13.63 21.84 -5.61
CA VAL A 33 13.13 22.35 -6.89
C VAL A 33 12.37 21.25 -7.59
N CYS A 34 11.12 21.52 -7.94
CA CYS A 34 10.26 20.60 -8.67
C CYS A 34 9.92 21.17 -10.04
N GLU A 35 9.96 20.33 -11.06
CA GLU A 35 9.48 20.63 -12.40
C GLU A 35 8.53 19.53 -12.87
N GLU A 36 7.38 19.92 -13.39
CA GLU A 36 6.34 18.98 -13.87
C GLU A 36 5.98 17.87 -12.86
N GLY A 37 6.09 18.19 -11.54
CA GLY A 37 5.78 17.27 -10.46
C GLY A 37 6.90 16.29 -10.08
N LEU A 38 8.10 16.48 -10.62
CA LEU A 38 9.30 15.73 -10.26
C LEU A 38 10.28 16.62 -9.51
N ILE A 39 10.95 16.11 -8.49
CA ILE A 39 12.09 16.78 -7.86
C ILE A 39 13.25 16.69 -8.82
N VAL A 40 13.77 17.85 -9.23
CA VAL A 40 14.91 17.95 -10.17
C VAL A 40 16.20 18.37 -9.49
N GLU A 41 16.12 19.11 -8.37
CA GLU A 41 17.28 19.49 -7.57
C GLU A 41 16.90 19.55 -6.06
N VAL A 42 17.86 19.16 -5.21
CA VAL A 42 17.92 19.44 -3.79
C VAL A 42 19.28 20.03 -3.50
N LEU A 43 19.35 21.23 -2.95
CA LEU A 43 20.63 21.96 -2.84
C LEU A 43 20.59 22.98 -1.68
N SER A 44 21.76 23.49 -1.30
CA SER A 44 21.87 24.55 -0.30
C SER A 44 21.24 25.84 -0.80
N ALA A 45 20.89 26.74 0.11
CA ALA A 45 20.39 28.08 -0.26
C ALA A 45 21.45 28.89 -1.03
N ASP A 46 22.71 28.76 -0.64
CA ASP A 46 23.80 29.47 -1.32
C ASP A 46 23.95 29.01 -2.80
N ASP A 47 23.92 27.70 -3.04
CA ASP A 47 23.97 27.13 -4.38
C ASP A 47 22.74 27.50 -5.22
N TYR A 48 21.55 27.52 -4.58
CA TYR A 48 20.33 27.94 -5.26
C TYR A 48 20.44 29.39 -5.75
N PHE A 49 20.82 30.32 -4.86
CA PHE A 49 20.94 31.75 -5.23
C PHE A 49 22.08 32.02 -6.21
N ALA A 50 23.13 31.23 -6.18
CA ALA A 50 24.22 31.31 -7.18
C ALA A 50 23.77 30.90 -8.59
N LYS A 51 22.84 29.92 -8.68
CA LYS A 51 22.35 29.40 -9.97
C LYS A 51 21.16 30.18 -10.52
N MET A 52 20.30 30.73 -9.66
CA MET A 52 19.02 31.33 -10.06
C MET A 52 19.13 32.84 -10.32
N PRO A 53 18.43 33.34 -11.34
CA PRO A 53 18.31 34.77 -11.56
C PRO A 53 17.68 35.49 -10.34
N SER A 54 18.09 36.74 -10.09
CA SER A 54 17.45 37.54 -9.05
C SER A 54 15.95 37.72 -9.33
N GLY A 55 15.12 37.50 -8.30
CA GLY A 55 13.66 37.69 -8.39
C GLY A 55 12.85 36.45 -8.75
N VAL A 56 13.46 35.27 -8.79
CA VAL A 56 12.71 34.01 -8.92
C VAL A 56 11.85 33.79 -7.67
N SER A 57 10.57 33.59 -7.86
CA SER A 57 9.61 33.31 -6.78
C SER A 57 9.83 31.90 -6.21
N TYR A 58 9.76 31.78 -4.88
CA TYR A 58 9.79 30.52 -4.17
C TYR A 58 8.85 30.58 -2.96
N GLU A 59 8.45 29.40 -2.47
CA GLU A 59 7.70 29.26 -1.22
C GLU A 59 8.69 29.12 -0.06
N ASP A 60 8.57 29.97 0.97
CA ASP A 60 9.41 29.92 2.17
C ASP A 60 8.66 29.22 3.30
N LEU A 61 9.06 28.00 3.60
CA LEU A 61 8.51 27.16 4.67
C LEU A 61 9.40 27.11 5.93
N ARG A 62 10.37 28.01 6.06
CA ARG A 62 11.15 28.08 7.32
C ARG A 62 10.29 28.56 8.49
N PRO A 63 10.40 28.03 9.69
CA PRO A 63 11.46 27.13 10.18
C PRO A 63 11.14 25.63 10.08
N TYR A 64 10.19 25.21 9.25
CA TYR A 64 9.81 23.81 9.13
C TYR A 64 10.94 22.96 8.53
N LEU A 65 10.92 21.66 8.86
CA LEU A 65 11.77 20.64 8.26
C LEU A 65 10.97 19.92 7.16
N LEU A 66 11.43 19.99 5.94
CA LEU A 66 10.89 19.23 4.83
C LEU A 66 11.64 17.91 4.72
N VAL A 67 10.91 16.82 4.67
CA VAL A 67 11.43 15.45 4.59
C VAL A 67 10.75 14.70 3.42
N PRO A 68 11.32 13.59 2.90
CA PRO A 68 10.62 12.70 2.00
C PRO A 68 9.30 12.22 2.61
N GLY A 69 8.28 12.03 1.76
CA GLY A 69 7.01 11.47 2.23
C GLY A 69 7.18 10.06 2.81
N PHE A 70 6.41 9.74 3.84
CA PHE A 70 6.47 8.44 4.48
C PHE A 70 5.95 7.34 3.57
N ILE A 71 6.50 6.14 3.75
CA ILE A 71 6.09 4.91 3.06
C ILE A 71 5.52 3.96 4.11
N ASP A 72 4.26 3.58 3.95
CA ASP A 72 3.61 2.57 4.79
C ASP A 72 3.58 1.23 4.02
N ASN A 73 4.41 0.28 4.46
CA ASN A 73 4.54 -1.00 3.78
C ASN A 73 3.46 -2.02 4.16
N HIS A 74 2.58 -1.72 5.13
CA HIS A 74 1.54 -2.64 5.56
C HIS A 74 0.39 -1.92 6.25
N VAL A 75 -0.74 -1.78 5.55
CA VAL A 75 -1.94 -1.19 6.12
C VAL A 75 -3.21 -1.82 5.51
N HIS A 76 -4.27 -1.88 6.29
CA HIS A 76 -5.57 -2.41 5.88
C HIS A 76 -6.60 -1.30 5.77
N MET A 77 -7.12 -1.04 4.58
CA MET A 77 -8.18 -0.03 4.36
C MET A 77 -9.42 -0.26 5.23
N PRO A 78 -9.95 -1.50 5.40
CA PRO A 78 -11.17 -1.70 6.19
C PRO A 78 -10.99 -1.53 7.69
N GLN A 79 -9.76 -1.45 8.18
CA GLN A 79 -9.48 -1.34 9.62
C GLN A 79 -9.49 0.12 10.13
N GLN A 80 -9.70 1.11 9.27
CA GLN A 80 -9.73 2.53 9.66
C GLN A 80 -10.78 2.86 10.74
N ASP A 81 -11.87 2.09 10.83
CA ASP A 81 -12.94 2.30 11.81
C ASP A 81 -12.74 1.46 13.11
N ILE A 82 -11.73 0.58 13.15
CA ILE A 82 -11.48 -0.32 14.28
C ILE A 82 -10.08 -0.16 14.86
N ILE A 83 -9.46 0.99 14.63
CA ILE A 83 -8.12 1.32 15.18
C ILE A 83 -8.15 1.13 16.69
N ALA A 84 -7.13 0.44 17.23
CA ALA A 84 -7.00 0.09 18.64
C ALA A 84 -8.13 -0.83 19.20
N GLY A 85 -8.89 -1.50 18.34
CA GLY A 85 -9.79 -2.58 18.75
C GLY A 85 -9.01 -3.67 19.49
N ARG A 86 -9.47 -4.03 20.72
CA ARG A 86 -8.76 -4.98 21.59
C ARG A 86 -9.29 -6.39 21.42
N SER A 87 -8.39 -7.36 21.32
CA SER A 87 -8.63 -8.77 21.54
C SER A 87 -7.39 -9.41 22.15
N SER A 88 -7.54 -10.58 22.76
CA SER A 88 -6.43 -11.33 23.33
C SER A 88 -5.62 -12.09 22.29
N GLU A 89 -6.27 -12.54 21.21
CA GLU A 89 -5.72 -13.40 20.17
C GLU A 89 -6.11 -12.91 18.76
N LEU A 90 -5.24 -13.18 17.79
CA LEU A 90 -5.42 -12.73 16.40
C LEU A 90 -6.72 -13.27 15.78
N LEU A 91 -6.97 -14.56 15.86
CA LEU A 91 -8.14 -15.18 15.22
C LEU A 91 -9.45 -14.67 15.83
N ASP A 92 -9.50 -14.48 17.17
CA ASP A 92 -10.63 -13.85 17.85
C ASP A 92 -10.82 -12.39 17.42
N TRP A 93 -9.72 -11.64 17.22
CA TRP A 93 -9.78 -10.27 16.73
C TRP A 93 -10.32 -10.18 15.30
N LEU A 94 -9.91 -11.11 14.44
CA LEU A 94 -10.44 -11.20 13.07
C LEU A 94 -11.97 -11.40 13.08
N ASP A 95 -12.45 -12.35 13.87
CA ASP A 95 -13.88 -12.67 13.93
C ASP A 95 -14.73 -11.55 14.54
N ARG A 96 -14.23 -10.88 15.57
CA ARG A 96 -14.99 -9.86 16.30
C ARG A 96 -14.91 -8.47 15.70
N HIS A 97 -13.81 -8.14 15.02
CA HIS A 97 -13.55 -6.79 14.56
C HIS A 97 -13.29 -6.69 13.06
N ALA A 98 -12.30 -7.44 12.54
CA ALA A 98 -11.85 -7.26 11.16
C ALA A 98 -12.88 -7.74 10.14
N PHE A 99 -13.38 -8.96 10.25
CA PHE A 99 -14.36 -9.49 9.31
C PHE A 99 -15.67 -8.71 9.31
N PRO A 100 -16.26 -8.32 10.47
CA PRO A 100 -17.42 -7.43 10.48
C PRO A 100 -17.18 -6.06 9.84
N ALA A 101 -15.98 -5.50 9.99
CA ALA A 101 -15.61 -4.25 9.32
C ALA A 101 -15.51 -4.43 7.80
N GLU A 102 -14.91 -5.53 7.33
CA GLU A 102 -14.77 -5.85 5.91
C GLU A 102 -16.10 -6.12 5.21
N LEU A 103 -17.05 -6.79 5.87
CA LEU A 103 -18.40 -7.06 5.35
C LEU A 103 -19.16 -5.78 4.95
N ARG A 104 -18.93 -4.66 5.63
CA ARG A 104 -19.56 -3.38 5.31
C ARG A 104 -19.19 -2.85 3.92
N TYR A 105 -18.05 -3.27 3.39
CA TYR A 105 -17.57 -2.86 2.06
C TYR A 105 -18.28 -3.57 0.90
N ALA A 106 -19.24 -4.46 1.18
CA ALA A 106 -20.19 -4.95 0.19
C ALA A 106 -21.07 -3.82 -0.36
N ASP A 107 -21.34 -2.79 0.43
CA ASP A 107 -22.03 -1.57 -0.01
C ASP A 107 -21.07 -0.69 -0.83
N HIS A 108 -21.45 -0.40 -2.08
CA HIS A 108 -20.65 0.36 -3.03
C HIS A 108 -20.41 1.82 -2.60
N ASP A 109 -21.42 2.48 -2.04
CA ASP A 109 -21.28 3.88 -1.60
C ASP A 109 -20.42 3.97 -0.34
N PHE A 110 -20.62 3.05 0.60
CA PHE A 110 -19.76 2.94 1.76
C PHE A 110 -18.30 2.72 1.35
N ALA A 111 -18.02 1.75 0.47
CA ALA A 111 -16.68 1.46 -0.02
C ALA A 111 -16.03 2.68 -0.69
N ARG A 112 -16.78 3.39 -1.54
CA ARG A 112 -16.30 4.60 -2.23
C ARG A 112 -15.95 5.73 -1.25
N ILE A 113 -16.82 6.00 -0.29
CA ILE A 113 -16.60 7.04 0.73
C ILE A 113 -15.39 6.69 1.59
N LYS A 114 -15.32 5.44 2.06
CA LYS A 114 -14.24 4.96 2.92
C LYS A 114 -12.89 4.94 2.21
N ALA A 115 -12.84 4.56 0.96
CA ALA A 115 -11.62 4.61 0.16
C ALA A 115 -11.08 6.04 0.01
N ALA A 116 -11.94 7.01 -0.26
CA ALA A 116 -11.55 8.41 -0.34
C ALA A 116 -11.03 8.93 1.02
N THR A 117 -11.76 8.67 2.10
CA THR A 117 -11.35 9.05 3.45
C THR A 117 -10.01 8.42 3.85
N PHE A 118 -9.80 7.14 3.54
CA PHE A 118 -8.56 6.43 3.84
C PHE A 118 -7.35 7.07 3.15
N VAL A 119 -7.45 7.35 1.86
CA VAL A 119 -6.38 8.02 1.10
C VAL A 119 -6.10 9.42 1.66
N ASP A 120 -7.14 10.20 1.99
CA ASP A 120 -6.97 11.51 2.59
C ASP A 120 -6.31 11.45 3.98
N GLN A 121 -6.63 10.44 4.79
CA GLN A 121 -5.99 10.20 6.10
C GLN A 121 -4.51 9.86 5.95
N LEU A 122 -4.14 8.96 5.03
CA LEU A 122 -2.75 8.63 4.76
C LEU A 122 -1.95 9.88 4.37
N LEU A 123 -2.44 10.65 3.40
CA LEU A 123 -1.78 11.86 2.94
C LEU A 123 -1.69 12.93 4.03
N SER A 124 -2.73 13.10 4.86
CA SER A 124 -2.72 14.06 5.98
C SER A 124 -1.73 13.67 7.08
N ALA A 125 -1.40 12.38 7.20
CA ALA A 125 -0.38 11.87 8.09
C ALA A 125 1.05 11.91 7.47
N GLY A 126 1.19 12.40 6.23
CA GLY A 126 2.47 12.45 5.52
C GLY A 126 2.85 11.18 4.77
N THR A 127 1.97 10.17 4.72
CA THR A 127 2.19 8.93 3.97
C THR A 127 1.87 9.17 2.50
N THR A 128 2.89 9.12 1.64
CA THR A 128 2.78 9.39 0.20
C THR A 128 2.84 8.14 -0.67
N CYS A 129 3.25 7.01 -0.07
CA CYS A 129 3.24 5.69 -0.68
C CYS A 129 2.73 4.66 0.33
N ALA A 130 1.83 3.77 -0.07
CA ALA A 130 1.32 2.73 0.82
C ALA A 130 1.13 1.40 0.10
N GLN A 131 1.40 0.30 0.83
CA GLN A 131 1.05 -1.06 0.43
C GLN A 131 -0.18 -1.50 1.24
N VAL A 132 -1.31 -1.72 0.53
CA VAL A 132 -2.63 -1.76 1.14
C VAL A 132 -3.34 -3.08 0.88
N PHE A 133 -3.81 -3.71 1.94
CA PHE A 133 -4.86 -4.73 1.89
C PHE A 133 -6.22 -4.05 1.77
N SER A 134 -6.94 -4.31 0.67
CA SER A 134 -8.32 -3.85 0.49
C SER A 134 -9.30 -4.82 1.19
N THR A 135 -10.37 -5.20 0.52
CA THR A 135 -11.32 -6.25 0.94
C THR A 135 -11.45 -7.29 -0.17
N VAL A 136 -12.27 -8.33 0.05
CA VAL A 136 -12.61 -9.31 -0.98
C VAL A 136 -13.47 -8.71 -2.11
N HIS A 137 -14.12 -7.57 -1.87
CA HIS A 137 -15.02 -6.93 -2.82
C HIS A 137 -14.22 -6.18 -3.90
N GLY A 138 -14.29 -6.63 -5.15
CA GLY A 138 -13.56 -6.04 -6.27
C GLY A 138 -13.83 -4.53 -6.46
N HIS A 139 -15.08 -4.09 -6.27
CA HIS A 139 -15.47 -2.67 -6.37
C HIS A 139 -14.86 -1.81 -5.24
N ALA A 140 -14.64 -2.37 -4.05
CA ALA A 140 -13.99 -1.65 -2.95
C ALA A 140 -12.50 -1.43 -3.24
N CYS A 141 -11.81 -2.47 -3.75
CA CYS A 141 -10.43 -2.35 -4.23
C CYS A 141 -10.33 -1.33 -5.38
N GLU A 142 -11.28 -1.35 -6.32
CA GLU A 142 -11.36 -0.38 -7.41
C GLU A 142 -11.54 1.05 -6.89
N SER A 143 -12.42 1.26 -5.90
CA SER A 143 -12.64 2.56 -5.26
C SER A 143 -11.37 3.11 -4.62
N LEU A 144 -10.55 2.25 -4.02
CA LEU A 144 -9.24 2.60 -3.46
C LEU A 144 -8.29 3.09 -4.55
N PHE A 145 -8.19 2.38 -5.68
CA PHE A 145 -7.36 2.81 -6.81
C PHE A 145 -7.84 4.14 -7.41
N VAL A 146 -9.15 4.33 -7.54
CA VAL A 146 -9.74 5.61 -8.01
C VAL A 146 -9.35 6.75 -7.09
N ALA A 147 -9.48 6.58 -5.78
CA ALA A 147 -9.13 7.61 -4.79
C ALA A 147 -7.63 7.97 -4.83
N ALA A 148 -6.76 6.96 -4.85
CA ALA A 148 -5.30 7.16 -4.93
C ALA A 148 -4.88 7.82 -6.25
N SER A 149 -5.49 7.39 -7.39
CA SER A 149 -5.25 7.98 -8.70
C SER A 149 -5.60 9.48 -8.73
N ALA A 150 -6.74 9.84 -8.16
CA ALA A 150 -7.20 11.24 -8.12
C ALA A 150 -6.22 12.15 -7.33
N LYS A 151 -5.56 11.60 -6.32
CA LYS A 151 -4.56 12.30 -5.49
C LYS A 151 -3.13 12.11 -6.01
N LYS A 152 -2.91 11.33 -7.07
CA LYS A 152 -1.58 10.95 -7.60
C LYS A 152 -0.68 10.28 -6.53
N MET A 153 -1.29 9.63 -5.55
CA MET A 153 -0.58 8.89 -4.50
C MET A 153 0.06 7.63 -5.09
N CYS A 154 1.25 7.28 -4.61
CA CYS A 154 1.84 5.98 -4.89
C CYS A 154 1.10 4.91 -4.10
N LEU A 155 0.58 3.90 -4.77
CA LEU A 155 -0.19 2.84 -4.13
C LEU A 155 0.14 1.47 -4.73
N VAL A 156 0.47 0.53 -3.86
CA VAL A 156 0.48 -0.90 -4.15
C VAL A 156 -0.71 -1.51 -3.42
N ALA A 157 -1.68 -2.08 -4.12
CA ALA A 157 -2.88 -2.62 -3.47
C ALA A 157 -3.42 -3.83 -4.23
N GLY A 158 -4.21 -4.64 -3.53
CA GLY A 158 -4.90 -5.76 -4.14
C GLY A 158 -6.21 -6.10 -3.42
N LYS A 159 -7.09 -6.73 -4.18
CA LYS A 159 -8.27 -7.35 -3.63
C LYS A 159 -7.84 -8.54 -2.76
N VAL A 160 -8.30 -8.56 -1.51
CA VAL A 160 -8.04 -9.68 -0.60
C VAL A 160 -8.67 -10.95 -1.14
N MET A 161 -7.96 -12.06 -1.05
CA MET A 161 -8.40 -13.37 -1.50
C MET A 161 -8.58 -14.27 -0.28
N MET A 162 -9.79 -14.81 -0.13
CA MET A 162 -10.16 -15.78 0.90
C MET A 162 -11.17 -16.77 0.32
N ASP A 163 -10.96 -18.08 0.54
CA ASP A 163 -11.84 -19.15 0.06
C ASP A 163 -12.19 -20.18 1.15
N ARG A 164 -11.69 -19.99 2.39
CA ARG A 164 -12.05 -20.79 3.58
C ARG A 164 -11.86 -20.00 4.87
N ASN A 165 -12.34 -20.55 5.98
CA ASN A 165 -12.13 -20.05 7.36
C ASN A 165 -12.41 -18.54 7.55
N ALA A 166 -13.42 -18.03 6.85
CA ALA A 166 -13.93 -16.68 6.99
C ALA A 166 -15.46 -16.71 6.85
N PRO A 167 -16.18 -15.64 7.25
CA PRO A 167 -17.61 -15.54 6.99
C PRO A 167 -17.97 -15.79 5.52
N VAL A 168 -19.09 -16.48 5.28
CA VAL A 168 -19.47 -16.91 3.92
C VAL A 168 -19.51 -15.77 2.91
N ASP A 169 -19.93 -14.58 3.32
CA ASP A 169 -20.02 -13.38 2.47
C ASP A 169 -18.64 -12.76 2.16
N LEU A 170 -17.57 -13.25 2.78
CA LEU A 170 -16.18 -12.90 2.47
C LEU A 170 -15.44 -14.00 1.71
N LEU A 171 -16.08 -15.13 1.45
CA LEU A 171 -15.48 -16.22 0.67
C LEU A 171 -15.77 -16.04 -0.82
N GLN A 172 -14.79 -16.37 -1.64
CA GLN A 172 -14.92 -16.36 -3.08
C GLN A 172 -14.45 -17.69 -3.67
N ASN A 173 -15.18 -18.22 -4.65
CA ASN A 173 -14.69 -19.33 -5.44
C ASN A 173 -13.53 -18.90 -6.36
N ALA A 174 -12.74 -19.85 -6.81
CA ALA A 174 -11.54 -19.59 -7.61
C ALA A 174 -11.83 -18.87 -8.93
N ALA A 175 -12.97 -19.18 -9.59
CA ALA A 175 -13.32 -18.56 -10.89
C ALA A 175 -13.65 -17.07 -10.74
N ASP A 176 -14.57 -16.72 -9.83
CA ASP A 176 -14.95 -15.32 -9.57
C ASP A 176 -13.76 -14.51 -9.05
N CYS A 177 -12.92 -15.15 -8.21
CA CYS A 177 -11.71 -14.52 -7.69
C CYS A 177 -10.71 -14.21 -8.82
N ARG A 178 -10.54 -15.13 -9.78
CA ARG A 178 -9.67 -14.96 -10.96
C ARG A 178 -10.17 -13.79 -11.82
N ASP A 179 -11.43 -13.81 -12.22
CA ASP A 179 -12.01 -12.83 -13.14
C ASP A 179 -11.92 -11.41 -12.58
N ASP A 180 -12.27 -11.23 -11.31
CA ASP A 180 -12.14 -9.94 -10.63
C ASP A 180 -10.70 -9.47 -10.55
N THR A 181 -9.78 -10.38 -10.23
CA THR A 181 -8.34 -10.06 -10.09
C THR A 181 -7.75 -9.65 -11.44
N GLU A 182 -8.00 -10.41 -12.51
CA GLU A 182 -7.52 -10.09 -13.86
C GLU A 182 -8.08 -8.75 -14.36
N ARG A 183 -9.35 -8.48 -14.11
CA ARG A 183 -9.99 -7.21 -14.45
C ARG A 183 -9.31 -6.03 -13.74
N LEU A 184 -9.00 -6.17 -12.45
CA LEU A 184 -8.33 -5.13 -11.67
C LEU A 184 -6.88 -4.93 -12.09
N ILE A 185 -6.14 -6.02 -12.36
CA ILE A 185 -4.77 -5.96 -12.91
C ILE A 185 -4.77 -5.18 -14.23
N ALA A 186 -5.59 -5.60 -15.20
CA ALA A 186 -5.67 -4.97 -16.52
C ALA A 186 -6.03 -3.47 -16.45
N LYS A 187 -6.81 -3.07 -15.44
CA LYS A 187 -7.27 -1.69 -15.30
C LYS A 187 -6.28 -0.79 -14.57
N TRP A 188 -5.56 -1.32 -13.57
CA TRP A 188 -4.84 -0.49 -12.61
C TRP A 188 -3.34 -0.72 -12.51
N HIS A 189 -2.85 -1.93 -12.81
CA HIS A 189 -1.42 -2.22 -12.70
C HIS A 189 -0.61 -1.38 -13.70
N GLY A 190 0.48 -0.75 -13.23
CA GLY A 190 1.33 0.10 -14.06
C GLY A 190 0.72 1.42 -14.50
N ARG A 191 -0.45 1.81 -13.99
CA ARG A 191 -1.12 3.06 -14.33
C ARG A 191 -0.64 4.20 -13.43
N GLY A 192 0.20 5.06 -13.94
CA GLY A 192 0.79 6.17 -13.18
C GLY A 192 1.66 5.65 -12.04
N ARG A 193 1.26 5.91 -10.78
CA ARG A 193 1.98 5.45 -9.59
C ARG A 193 1.27 4.28 -8.89
N LEU A 194 0.43 3.54 -9.62
CA LEU A 194 -0.39 2.47 -9.07
C LEU A 194 0.16 1.11 -9.50
N SER A 195 0.23 0.19 -8.56
CA SER A 195 0.61 -1.19 -8.80
C SER A 195 -0.39 -2.14 -8.14
N TYR A 196 -0.71 -3.23 -8.82
CA TYR A 196 -1.54 -4.28 -8.23
C TYR A 196 -0.67 -5.28 -7.48
N ALA A 197 -1.17 -5.77 -6.33
CA ALA A 197 -0.58 -6.88 -5.58
C ALA A 197 -1.58 -8.04 -5.49
N LEU A 198 -1.13 -9.24 -5.80
CA LEU A 198 -1.85 -10.45 -5.44
C LEU A 198 -1.89 -10.53 -3.91
N THR A 199 -3.08 -10.67 -3.34
CA THR A 199 -3.29 -10.48 -1.91
C THR A 199 -4.03 -11.67 -1.28
N PRO A 200 -3.46 -12.91 -1.29
CA PRO A 200 -3.97 -13.95 -0.41
C PRO A 200 -3.81 -13.46 1.03
N ARG A 201 -4.93 -13.42 1.80
CA ARG A 201 -4.87 -12.80 3.13
C ARG A 201 -3.80 -13.46 4.00
N PHE A 202 -3.90 -14.77 4.17
CA PHE A 202 -2.91 -15.64 4.83
C PHE A 202 -3.31 -17.10 4.67
N ALA A 203 -2.43 -18.04 4.99
CA ALA A 203 -2.65 -19.46 4.75
C ALA A 203 -3.88 -20.04 5.48
N VAL A 204 -4.30 -19.46 6.61
CA VAL A 204 -5.52 -19.90 7.32
C VAL A 204 -6.75 -19.75 6.43
N THR A 205 -6.85 -18.66 5.66
CA THR A 205 -8.01 -18.36 4.81
C THR A 205 -7.83 -18.72 3.34
N SER A 206 -6.71 -19.38 2.99
CA SER A 206 -6.40 -19.77 1.62
C SER A 206 -6.23 -21.27 1.48
N THR A 207 -6.91 -21.88 0.50
CA THR A 207 -6.66 -23.29 0.10
C THR A 207 -5.45 -23.39 -0.82
N GLU A 208 -4.96 -24.62 -1.05
CA GLU A 208 -3.94 -24.90 -2.08
C GLU A 208 -4.41 -24.44 -3.47
N GLU A 209 -5.72 -24.53 -3.78
CA GLU A 209 -6.30 -24.07 -5.05
C GLU A 209 -6.17 -22.54 -5.20
N GLN A 210 -6.48 -21.77 -4.16
CA GLN A 210 -6.33 -20.31 -4.18
C GLN A 210 -4.86 -19.89 -4.29
N LEU A 211 -3.95 -20.56 -3.59
CA LEU A 211 -2.51 -20.27 -3.71
C LEU A 211 -1.98 -20.62 -5.10
N SER A 212 -2.44 -21.73 -5.68
CA SER A 212 -2.13 -22.11 -7.08
C SER A 212 -2.64 -21.06 -8.07
N LEU A 213 -3.83 -20.49 -7.84
CA LEU A 213 -4.34 -19.37 -8.63
C LEU A 213 -3.42 -18.15 -8.55
N CYS A 214 -2.90 -17.80 -7.38
CA CYS A 214 -1.92 -16.72 -7.23
C CYS A 214 -0.64 -17.01 -8.04
N SER A 215 -0.12 -18.22 -7.96
CA SER A 215 1.06 -18.67 -8.71
C SER A 215 0.82 -18.57 -10.24
N ASP A 216 -0.35 -19.00 -10.73
CA ASP A 216 -0.74 -18.88 -12.14
C ASP A 216 -0.82 -17.43 -12.60
N LEU A 217 -1.39 -16.55 -11.80
CA LEU A 217 -1.48 -15.12 -12.09
C LEU A 217 -0.10 -14.46 -12.11
N LEU A 218 0.77 -14.80 -11.17
CA LEU A 218 2.13 -14.28 -11.11
C LEU A 218 2.97 -14.73 -12.32
N ARG A 219 2.82 -15.99 -12.79
CA ARG A 219 3.49 -16.44 -14.01
C ARG A 219 3.06 -15.68 -15.27
N ARG A 220 1.79 -15.27 -15.33
CA ARG A 220 1.26 -14.48 -16.47
C ARG A 220 1.59 -12.99 -16.36
N HIS A 221 1.81 -12.49 -15.17
CA HIS A 221 2.10 -11.10 -14.85
C HIS A 221 3.28 -11.04 -13.87
N PRO A 222 4.52 -11.27 -14.34
CA PRO A 222 5.70 -11.44 -13.46
C PRO A 222 6.15 -10.15 -12.78
N ASP A 223 5.58 -9.01 -13.12
CA ASP A 223 5.83 -7.69 -12.56
C ASP A 223 4.85 -7.33 -11.41
N LEU A 224 3.89 -8.23 -11.09
CA LEU A 224 3.01 -8.02 -9.95
C LEU A 224 3.76 -8.18 -8.62
N TYR A 225 3.31 -7.43 -7.63
CA TYR A 225 3.66 -7.67 -6.24
C TYR A 225 2.80 -8.81 -5.66
N VAL A 226 3.32 -9.45 -4.63
CA VAL A 226 2.56 -10.39 -3.78
C VAL A 226 2.67 -9.91 -2.35
N GLN A 227 1.55 -9.91 -1.63
CA GLN A 227 1.50 -9.57 -0.22
C GLN A 227 0.60 -10.57 0.52
N THR A 228 1.01 -10.95 1.72
CA THR A 228 0.29 -11.88 2.58
C THR A 228 0.72 -11.66 4.04
N HIS A 229 0.14 -12.40 4.97
CA HIS A 229 0.56 -12.46 6.37
C HIS A 229 1.20 -13.79 6.68
N ILE A 230 2.16 -13.80 7.60
CA ILE A 230 2.87 -14.99 8.02
C ILE A 230 3.31 -14.89 9.47
N SER A 231 3.00 -15.90 10.27
CA SER A 231 3.57 -16.11 11.61
C SER A 231 3.33 -14.96 12.60
N GLU A 232 2.17 -14.33 12.57
CA GLU A 232 1.82 -13.24 13.47
C GLU A 232 1.52 -13.71 14.91
N ASN A 233 1.02 -14.96 15.06
CA ASN A 233 0.53 -15.49 16.32
C ASN A 233 0.78 -17.02 16.41
N LEU A 234 1.05 -17.53 17.61
CA LEU A 234 1.31 -18.98 17.81
C LEU A 234 0.11 -19.85 17.42
N GLN A 235 -1.11 -19.44 17.76
CA GLN A 235 -2.33 -20.15 17.42
C GLN A 235 -2.53 -20.20 15.88
N GLU A 236 -2.21 -19.14 15.19
CA GLU A 236 -2.19 -19.10 13.72
C GLU A 236 -1.20 -20.11 13.14
N ILE A 237 0.04 -20.15 13.65
CA ILE A 237 1.08 -21.10 13.22
C ILE A 237 0.61 -22.54 13.40
N ASP A 238 0.02 -22.87 14.55
CA ASP A 238 -0.51 -24.22 14.81
C ASP A 238 -1.69 -24.56 13.88
N THR A 239 -2.55 -23.59 13.60
CA THR A 239 -3.66 -23.75 12.64
C THR A 239 -3.12 -24.05 11.24
N VAL A 240 -2.12 -23.28 10.77
CA VAL A 240 -1.52 -23.50 9.44
C VAL A 240 -0.83 -24.84 9.35
N ARG A 241 -0.11 -25.26 10.40
CA ARG A 241 0.50 -26.60 10.46
C ARG A 241 -0.54 -27.72 10.33
N ALA A 242 -1.71 -27.56 10.93
CA ALA A 242 -2.81 -28.52 10.80
C ALA A 242 -3.46 -28.50 9.41
N LEU A 243 -3.57 -27.34 8.77
CA LEU A 243 -4.17 -27.17 7.44
C LEU A 243 -3.25 -27.63 6.30
N PHE A 244 -1.92 -27.53 6.49
CA PHE A 244 -0.90 -27.85 5.50
C PHE A 244 0.14 -28.85 6.09
N PRO A 245 -0.29 -30.07 6.42
CA PRO A 245 0.56 -31.02 7.16
C PRO A 245 1.74 -31.57 6.33
N ARG A 246 1.78 -31.32 5.02
CA ARG A 246 2.86 -31.78 4.13
C ARG A 246 3.99 -30.77 3.99
N GLN A 247 3.76 -29.53 4.37
CA GLN A 247 4.75 -28.46 4.33
C GLN A 247 5.65 -28.51 5.57
N ARG A 248 6.95 -28.28 5.38
CA ARG A 248 7.96 -28.27 6.45
C ARG A 248 7.69 -27.18 7.47
N ASP A 249 7.31 -26.00 6.99
CA ASP A 249 7.06 -24.81 7.80
C ASP A 249 6.02 -23.88 7.13
N TYR A 250 5.68 -22.78 7.78
CA TYR A 250 4.67 -21.86 7.30
C TYR A 250 5.10 -21.16 5.98
N LEU A 251 6.37 -20.82 5.82
CA LEU A 251 6.86 -20.15 4.62
C LEU A 251 6.72 -21.06 3.39
N GLU A 252 7.02 -22.34 3.53
CA GLU A 252 6.91 -23.33 2.45
C GLU A 252 5.48 -23.40 1.85
N VAL A 253 4.44 -23.01 2.61
CA VAL A 253 3.06 -22.90 2.09
C VAL A 253 2.97 -21.94 0.91
N TYR A 254 3.83 -20.90 0.88
CA TYR A 254 3.84 -19.87 -0.17
C TYR A 254 4.92 -20.04 -1.23
N GLU A 255 5.81 -21.03 -1.09
CA GLU A 255 6.93 -21.26 -2.03
C GLU A 255 6.54 -22.09 -3.28
N HIS A 256 5.29 -22.54 -3.42
CA HIS A 256 4.84 -23.45 -4.50
C HIS A 256 3.94 -22.83 -5.55
#